data_0c59b7b3b2c45b1d27140480189960d9
#
_entry.id   0c59b7b3b2c45b1d27140480189960d9
#
_cell.length_a   1.000
_cell.length_b   1.000
_cell.length_c   1.000
_cell.angle_alpha   90.00
_cell.angle_beta   90.00
_cell.angle_gamma   90.00
#
_symmetry.space_group_name_H-M   'P 1'
#
loop_
_entity.id
_entity.type
_entity.pdbx_description
1 polymer ?
#
loop_
_entity_poly.entity_id
_entity_poly.type
_entity_poly.pdbx_seq_one_letter_code
_entity_poly.pdbx_strand_id
1 'polypeptide(L)'
;MMSTKVKTVSKKITKDDFKSTILSDYRLAAEVRESGAQGRRDVLSGKGSFGIFGDGKELAQIALAKVFRHGDFRAGYYRDQALMTALGQYSPKHMFSALYGDPELEREPSSGSRQMMNHFGTRFLNDDGSWKNLMEQNNSTSDMACLASQFPRLVGLAQASQVYRDNPE
;
A
#
# COMPACT_ATOMS: atom_id res chain seq x y z
N MET A 1 -14.89 -32.46 5.74
CA MET A 1 -15.26 -31.15 5.20
C MET A 1 -16.17 -30.44 6.18
N MET A 2 -15.63 -29.60 7.05
CA MET A 2 -16.44 -28.77 7.95
C MET A 2 -16.60 -27.39 7.30
N SER A 3 -17.79 -27.11 6.79
CA SER A 3 -18.17 -25.79 6.26
C SER A 3 -18.36 -24.84 7.45
N THR A 4 -17.37 -24.03 7.76
CA THR A 4 -17.49 -22.97 8.77
C THR A 4 -18.31 -21.85 8.14
N LYS A 5 -19.62 -21.81 8.43
CA LYS A 5 -20.47 -20.68 8.07
C LYS A 5 -19.96 -19.44 8.82
N VAL A 6 -19.28 -18.56 8.09
CA VAL A 6 -18.95 -17.21 8.59
C VAL A 6 -20.28 -16.48 8.81
N LYS A 7 -20.66 -16.28 10.06
CA LYS A 7 -21.78 -15.40 10.43
C LYS A 7 -21.35 -13.96 10.12
N THR A 8 -21.77 -13.44 9.00
CA THR A 8 -21.65 -12.02 8.68
C THR A 8 -22.62 -11.25 9.56
N VAL A 9 -22.15 -10.71 10.67
CA VAL A 9 -22.92 -9.77 11.47
C VAL A 9 -22.93 -8.45 10.70
N SER A 10 -24.00 -8.17 9.98
CA SER A 10 -24.21 -6.86 9.36
C SER A 10 -24.49 -5.84 10.46
N LYS A 11 -23.47 -5.14 10.93
CA LYS A 11 -23.64 -3.98 11.80
C LYS A 11 -24.42 -2.93 11.00
N LYS A 12 -25.61 -2.53 11.47
CA LYS A 12 -26.35 -1.42 10.86
C LYS A 12 -25.49 -0.17 10.94
N ILE A 13 -25.07 0.34 9.80
CA ILE A 13 -24.30 1.58 9.70
C ILE A 13 -25.29 2.74 9.95
N THR A 14 -24.98 3.63 10.90
CA THR A 14 -25.77 4.83 11.13
C THR A 14 -25.54 5.85 10.01
N LYS A 15 -26.45 6.81 9.86
CA LYS A 15 -26.29 7.89 8.87
C LYS A 15 -25.02 8.71 9.14
N ASP A 16 -24.68 8.93 10.40
CA ASP A 16 -23.51 9.71 10.79
C ASP A 16 -22.21 8.93 10.55
N ASP A 17 -22.18 7.63 10.86
CA ASP A 17 -21.05 6.76 10.52
C ASP A 17 -20.81 6.73 9.01
N PHE A 18 -21.87 6.63 8.21
CA PHE A 18 -21.78 6.66 6.77
C PHE A 18 -21.21 7.99 6.27
N LYS A 19 -21.74 9.11 6.76
CA LYS A 19 -21.26 10.45 6.40
C LYS A 19 -19.79 10.65 6.78
N SER A 20 -19.40 10.27 7.99
CA SER A 20 -18.02 10.40 8.45
C SER A 20 -17.05 9.58 7.59
N THR A 21 -17.45 8.36 7.23
CA THR A 21 -16.67 7.48 6.34
C THR A 21 -16.48 8.11 4.97
N ILE A 22 -17.55 8.61 4.34
CA ILE A 22 -17.46 9.26 3.03
C ILE A 22 -16.56 10.51 3.08
N LEU A 23 -16.67 11.32 4.12
CA LEU A 23 -15.83 12.51 4.27
C LEU A 23 -14.36 12.14 4.48
N SER A 24 -14.07 11.08 5.23
CA SER A 24 -12.71 10.58 5.41
C SER A 24 -12.13 10.06 4.09
N ASP A 25 -12.89 9.26 3.35
CA ASP A 25 -12.49 8.74 2.04
C ASP A 25 -12.24 9.87 1.04
N TYR A 26 -13.11 10.88 1.03
CA TYR A 26 -12.96 12.05 0.17
C TYR A 26 -11.70 12.84 0.50
N ARG A 27 -11.43 13.09 1.79
CA ARG A 27 -10.20 13.77 2.22
C ARG A 27 -8.96 13.03 1.77
N LEU A 28 -8.94 11.72 1.98
CA LEU A 28 -7.80 10.88 1.56
C LEU A 28 -7.61 10.92 0.04
N ALA A 29 -8.71 10.79 -0.72
CA ALA A 29 -8.66 10.86 -2.18
C ALA A 29 -8.15 12.23 -2.66
N ALA A 30 -8.61 13.32 -2.06
CA ALA A 30 -8.18 14.68 -2.38
C ALA A 30 -6.70 14.89 -2.02
N GLU A 31 -6.25 14.44 -0.85
CA GLU A 31 -4.86 14.54 -0.41
C GLU A 31 -3.92 13.83 -1.37
N VAL A 32 -4.23 12.59 -1.76
CA VAL A 32 -3.42 11.83 -2.71
C VAL A 32 -3.41 12.49 -4.09
N ARG A 33 -4.57 12.98 -4.55
CA ARG A 33 -4.70 13.66 -5.84
C ARG A 33 -3.88 14.95 -5.87
N GLU A 34 -4.01 15.80 -4.87
CA GLU A 34 -3.29 17.07 -4.81
C GLU A 34 -1.78 16.87 -4.66
N SER A 35 -1.38 15.85 -3.90
CA SER A 35 0.03 15.46 -3.78
C SER A 35 0.59 15.03 -5.16
N GLY A 36 -0.15 14.24 -5.91
CA GLY A 36 0.22 13.85 -7.27
C GLY A 36 0.33 15.05 -8.23
N ALA A 37 -0.65 15.97 -8.17
CA ALA A 37 -0.65 17.18 -8.98
C ALA A 37 0.54 18.09 -8.63
N GLN A 38 0.85 18.26 -7.33
CA GLN A 38 2.01 19.04 -6.90
C GLN A 38 3.32 18.36 -7.31
N GLY A 39 3.46 17.06 -7.09
CA GLY A 39 4.65 16.30 -7.49
C GLY A 39 4.93 16.42 -9.00
N ARG A 40 3.87 16.39 -9.82
CA ARG A 40 3.98 16.60 -11.27
C ARG A 40 4.49 18.01 -11.59
N ARG A 41 3.99 19.03 -10.93
CA ARG A 41 4.49 20.42 -11.09
C ARG A 41 5.97 20.51 -10.72
N ASP A 42 6.37 19.85 -9.65
CA ASP A 42 7.75 19.87 -9.18
C ASP A 42 8.71 19.14 -10.14
N VAL A 43 8.30 18.02 -10.74
CA VAL A 43 9.07 17.35 -11.80
C VAL A 43 9.19 18.25 -13.03
N LEU A 44 8.09 18.84 -13.50
CA LEU A 44 8.09 19.70 -14.66
C LEU A 44 8.90 20.99 -14.48
N SER A 45 9.01 21.48 -13.24
CA SER A 45 9.84 22.65 -12.90
C SER A 45 11.29 22.29 -12.58
N GLY A 46 11.69 21.02 -12.66
CA GLY A 46 13.05 20.57 -12.39
C GLY A 46 13.42 20.44 -10.90
N LYS A 47 12.46 20.56 -9.99
CA LYS A 47 12.69 20.35 -8.54
C LYS A 47 12.81 18.87 -8.19
N GLY A 48 12.10 18.00 -8.92
CA GLY A 48 12.21 16.55 -8.83
C GLY A 48 12.70 15.98 -10.16
N SER A 49 13.54 14.93 -10.10
CA SER A 49 14.12 14.35 -11.31
C SER A 49 13.12 13.51 -12.11
N PHE A 50 12.27 12.75 -11.41
CA PHE A 50 11.30 11.85 -12.03
C PHE A 50 10.20 11.50 -11.03
N GLY A 51 8.96 11.37 -11.52
CA GLY A 51 7.84 10.95 -10.70
C GLY A 51 6.75 10.26 -11.50
N ILE A 52 6.12 9.25 -10.88
CA ILE A 52 4.95 8.56 -11.43
C ILE A 52 3.81 8.70 -10.42
N PHE A 53 2.68 9.19 -10.90
CA PHE A 53 1.54 9.52 -10.06
C PHE A 53 0.32 8.66 -10.43
N GLY A 54 -0.47 8.29 -9.41
CA GLY A 54 -1.59 7.37 -9.52
C GLY A 54 -2.94 8.02 -9.80
N ASP A 55 -2.95 9.22 -10.39
CA ASP A 55 -4.16 10.02 -10.62
C ASP A 55 -5.28 9.20 -11.28
N GLY A 56 -6.48 9.30 -10.74
CA GLY A 56 -7.68 8.63 -11.24
C GLY A 56 -7.93 7.22 -10.69
N LYS A 57 -7.07 6.74 -9.77
CA LYS A 57 -7.17 5.40 -9.18
C LYS A 57 -7.58 5.41 -7.71
N GLU A 58 -7.77 6.59 -7.13
CA GLU A 58 -7.90 6.79 -5.68
C GLU A 58 -9.08 6.02 -5.10
N LEU A 59 -10.27 6.15 -5.68
CA LEU A 59 -11.48 5.57 -5.11
C LEU A 59 -11.44 4.03 -5.09
N ALA A 60 -10.97 3.41 -6.16
CA ALA A 60 -10.84 1.96 -6.23
C ALA A 60 -9.85 1.43 -5.18
N GLN A 61 -8.75 2.14 -4.99
CA GLN A 61 -7.70 1.78 -4.03
C GLN A 61 -8.16 1.98 -2.58
N ILE A 62 -8.89 3.06 -2.29
CA ILE A 62 -9.48 3.30 -0.97
C ILE A 62 -10.52 2.23 -0.65
N ALA A 63 -11.34 1.84 -1.62
CA ALA A 63 -12.31 0.75 -1.45
C ALA A 63 -11.60 -0.59 -1.17
N LEU A 64 -10.50 -0.89 -1.86
CA LEU A 64 -9.69 -2.08 -1.62
C LEU A 64 -9.08 -2.07 -0.21
N ALA A 65 -8.59 -0.94 0.26
CA ALA A 65 -8.02 -0.80 1.60
C ALA A 65 -9.00 -1.19 2.71
N LYS A 66 -10.32 -0.97 2.50
CA LYS A 66 -11.35 -1.32 3.49
C LYS A 66 -11.54 -2.82 3.71
N VAL A 67 -11.11 -3.64 2.79
CA VAL A 67 -11.20 -5.10 2.88
C VAL A 67 -9.84 -5.76 3.10
N PHE A 68 -8.75 -5.00 2.99
CA PHE A 68 -7.40 -5.46 3.26
C PHE A 68 -7.20 -5.65 4.77
N ARG A 69 -6.63 -6.77 5.18
CA ARG A 69 -6.48 -7.17 6.59
C ARG A 69 -5.02 -7.40 6.93
N HIS A 70 -4.68 -7.30 8.20
CA HIS A 70 -3.40 -7.78 8.69
C HIS A 70 -3.22 -9.25 8.28
N GLY A 71 -2.03 -9.61 7.86
CA GLY A 71 -1.71 -10.91 7.27
C GLY A 71 -1.90 -11.00 5.75
N ASP A 72 -2.68 -10.10 5.15
CA ASP A 72 -2.79 -10.06 3.69
C ASP A 72 -1.50 -9.56 3.05
N PHE A 73 -1.21 -10.09 1.86
CA PHE A 73 -0.06 -9.72 1.05
C PHE A 73 -0.49 -8.98 -0.22
N ARG A 74 0.18 -7.89 -0.47
CA ARG A 74 0.13 -7.16 -1.71
C ARG A 74 1.38 -7.48 -2.56
N ALA A 75 1.20 -7.82 -3.83
CA ALA A 75 2.22 -7.65 -4.86
C ALA A 75 1.66 -6.63 -5.85
N GLY A 76 2.02 -5.39 -5.66
CA GLY A 76 1.36 -4.26 -6.28
C GLY A 76 2.22 -3.54 -7.31
N TYR A 77 1.92 -2.26 -7.47
CA TYR A 77 2.47 -1.44 -8.53
C TYR A 77 2.74 -0.02 -8.01
N TYR A 78 3.64 0.68 -8.64
CA TYR A 78 4.07 2.03 -8.23
C TYR A 78 2.97 3.12 -8.29
N ARG A 79 1.78 2.81 -8.80
CA ARG A 79 0.63 3.73 -8.78
C ARG A 79 -0.36 3.46 -7.65
N ASP A 80 0.00 2.66 -6.67
CA ASP A 80 -0.88 2.28 -5.56
C ASP A 80 -0.80 3.26 -4.37
N GLN A 81 -0.51 4.55 -4.63
CA GLN A 81 -0.34 5.55 -3.57
C GLN A 81 -1.55 5.64 -2.65
N ALA A 82 -2.77 5.66 -3.21
CA ALA A 82 -3.97 5.79 -2.40
C ALA A 82 -4.21 4.54 -1.53
N LEU A 83 -3.92 3.34 -2.04
CA LEU A 83 -3.98 2.12 -1.24
C LEU A 83 -3.00 2.19 -0.07
N MET A 84 -1.74 2.49 -0.34
CA MET A 84 -0.70 2.52 0.69
C MET A 84 -0.94 3.63 1.72
N THR A 85 -1.49 4.77 1.30
CA THR A 85 -1.90 5.85 2.21
C THR A 85 -3.10 5.42 3.05
N ALA A 86 -4.10 4.79 2.46
CA ALA A 86 -5.28 4.28 3.17
C ALA A 86 -4.92 3.19 4.20
N LEU A 87 -3.89 2.39 3.93
CA LEU A 87 -3.35 1.39 4.87
C LEU A 87 -2.41 2.00 5.93
N GLY A 88 -2.19 3.31 5.93
CA GLY A 88 -1.31 4.00 6.87
C GLY A 88 0.19 3.75 6.65
N GLN A 89 0.57 3.16 5.52
CA GLN A 89 1.96 2.81 5.19
C GLN A 89 2.67 3.86 4.33
N TYR A 90 1.95 4.87 3.90
CA TYR A 90 2.47 5.95 3.06
C TYR A 90 1.82 7.28 3.41
N SER A 91 2.42 8.37 2.96
CA SER A 91 1.89 9.72 3.16
C SER A 91 2.47 10.67 2.11
N PRO A 92 1.91 11.87 1.93
CA PRO A 92 2.53 12.91 1.10
C PRO A 92 3.96 13.23 1.50
N LYS A 93 4.28 13.22 2.81
CA LYS A 93 5.66 13.41 3.29
C LYS A 93 6.61 12.37 2.70
N HIS A 94 6.25 11.08 2.77
CA HIS A 94 7.05 10.00 2.20
C HIS A 94 7.19 10.15 0.67
N MET A 95 6.11 10.56 -0.01
CA MET A 95 6.12 10.80 -1.45
C MET A 95 7.13 11.88 -1.84
N PHE A 96 7.09 13.03 -1.16
CA PHE A 96 7.99 14.13 -1.47
C PHE A 96 9.43 13.84 -1.03
N SER A 97 9.63 13.11 0.07
CA SER A 97 10.97 12.63 0.45
C SER A 97 11.58 11.77 -0.65
N ALA A 98 10.82 10.80 -1.18
CA ALA A 98 11.27 9.98 -2.30
C ALA A 98 11.49 10.80 -3.57
N LEU A 99 10.60 11.76 -3.88
CA LEU A 99 10.69 12.61 -5.07
C LEU A 99 11.95 13.48 -5.07
N TYR A 100 12.37 13.96 -3.90
CA TYR A 100 13.54 14.81 -3.73
C TYR A 100 14.82 14.03 -3.38
N GLY A 101 14.75 12.71 -3.30
CA GLY A 101 15.92 11.87 -3.07
C GLY A 101 16.44 11.90 -1.63
N ASP A 102 15.55 12.03 -0.65
CA ASP A 102 15.92 12.03 0.77
C ASP A 102 16.39 10.62 1.20
N PRO A 103 17.66 10.45 1.64
CA PRO A 103 18.20 9.15 1.97
C PRO A 103 17.78 8.60 3.33
N GLU A 104 17.11 9.40 4.16
CA GLU A 104 16.76 9.03 5.53
C GLU A 104 15.54 8.10 5.57
N LEU A 105 15.73 6.90 6.12
CA LEU A 105 14.67 5.88 6.21
C LEU A 105 13.49 6.30 7.09
N GLU A 106 13.66 7.23 8.02
CA GLU A 106 12.54 7.79 8.80
C GLU A 106 11.60 8.64 7.94
N ARG A 107 12.09 9.22 6.86
CA ARG A 107 11.33 10.08 5.97
C ARG A 107 10.94 9.40 4.67
N GLU A 108 11.76 8.46 4.19
CA GLU A 108 11.43 7.58 3.05
C GLU A 108 11.65 6.10 3.46
N PRO A 109 10.65 5.47 4.12
CA PRO A 109 10.82 4.16 4.74
C PRO A 109 10.90 3.00 3.75
N SER A 110 10.50 3.19 2.49
CA SER A 110 10.51 2.12 1.50
C SER A 110 11.92 1.72 1.07
N SER A 111 12.78 2.71 0.79
CA SER A 111 14.11 2.44 0.25
C SER A 111 15.20 3.46 0.63
N GLY A 112 14.87 4.53 1.36
CA GLY A 112 15.75 5.69 1.52
C GLY A 112 16.09 6.30 0.16
N SER A 113 15.10 6.45 -0.68
CA SER A 113 15.18 7.00 -2.05
C SER A 113 16.16 6.27 -2.99
N ARG A 114 16.51 5.02 -2.69
CA ARG A 114 17.37 4.18 -3.55
C ARG A 114 16.61 3.55 -4.72
N GLN A 115 15.29 3.55 -4.66
CA GLN A 115 14.39 3.14 -5.75
C GLN A 115 13.62 4.36 -6.27
N MET A 116 13.01 4.22 -7.43
CA MET A 116 12.09 5.25 -7.93
C MET A 116 10.96 5.45 -6.92
N MET A 117 10.45 6.69 -6.81
CA MET A 117 9.36 7.00 -5.90
C MET A 117 8.16 6.07 -6.14
N ASN A 118 7.43 5.78 -5.06
CA ASN A 118 6.26 4.91 -5.04
C ASN A 118 6.55 3.41 -5.34
N HIS A 119 7.78 2.96 -5.17
CA HIS A 119 8.08 1.53 -5.10
C HIS A 119 7.98 1.08 -3.65
N PHE A 120 6.86 0.49 -3.32
CA PHE A 120 6.54 0.11 -1.95
C PHE A 120 7.08 -1.28 -1.61
N GLY A 121 7.41 -1.46 -0.34
CA GLY A 121 7.76 -2.75 0.23
C GLY A 121 7.69 -2.66 1.75
N THR A 122 7.24 -3.72 2.41
CA THR A 122 7.28 -3.81 3.87
C THR A 122 8.47 -4.65 4.31
N ARG A 123 9.04 -4.31 5.45
CA ARG A 123 10.12 -5.10 6.04
C ARG A 123 9.54 -6.32 6.72
N PHE A 124 10.08 -7.50 6.41
CA PHE A 124 9.66 -8.78 6.98
C PHE A 124 10.55 -9.22 8.14
N LEU A 125 11.71 -8.60 8.28
CA LEU A 125 12.66 -8.90 9.35
C LEU A 125 12.76 -7.73 10.32
N ASN A 126 13.05 -8.05 11.56
CA ASN A 126 13.50 -7.13 12.59
C ASN A 126 14.98 -6.78 12.37
N ASP A 127 15.49 -5.81 13.12
CA ASP A 127 16.88 -5.36 12.98
C ASP A 127 17.90 -6.42 13.43
N ASP A 128 17.49 -7.38 14.26
CA ASP A 128 18.27 -8.52 14.69
C ASP A 128 18.25 -9.70 13.69
N GLY A 129 17.53 -9.55 12.57
CA GLY A 129 17.38 -10.57 11.53
C GLY A 129 16.28 -11.59 11.78
N SER A 130 15.59 -11.54 12.91
CA SER A 130 14.44 -12.41 13.17
C SER A 130 13.22 -12.01 12.32
N TRP A 131 12.33 -12.96 12.06
CA TRP A 131 11.09 -12.68 11.34
C TRP A 131 10.12 -11.87 12.19
N LYS A 132 9.50 -10.88 11.57
CA LYS A 132 8.32 -10.21 12.13
C LYS A 132 7.11 -11.14 12.09
N ASN A 133 6.14 -10.90 12.96
CA ASN A 133 4.84 -11.56 12.83
C ASN A 133 4.07 -10.95 11.65
N LEU A 134 4.17 -11.58 10.49
CA LEU A 134 3.55 -11.10 9.26
C LEU A 134 2.01 -11.15 9.31
N MET A 135 1.43 -11.85 10.28
CA MET A 135 -0.03 -11.87 10.52
C MET A 135 -0.55 -10.62 11.24
N GLU A 136 0.35 -9.81 11.80
CA GLU A 136 0.01 -8.61 12.55
C GLU A 136 0.28 -7.30 11.78
N GLN A 137 0.69 -7.42 10.53
CA GLN A 137 0.95 -6.27 9.67
C GLN A 137 0.31 -6.42 8.28
N ASN A 138 0.14 -5.30 7.59
CA ASN A 138 -0.17 -5.29 6.18
C ASN A 138 1.13 -5.53 5.39
N ASN A 139 1.16 -6.56 4.56
CA ASN A 139 2.37 -6.95 3.86
C ASN A 139 2.37 -6.49 2.41
N SER A 140 3.47 -5.91 1.98
CA SER A 140 3.73 -5.60 0.59
C SER A 140 5.07 -6.18 0.18
N THR A 141 5.09 -7.03 -0.83
CA THR A 141 6.34 -7.40 -1.48
C THR A 141 6.93 -6.16 -2.16
N SER A 142 8.25 -6.08 -2.27
CA SER A 142 8.88 -4.94 -2.96
C SER A 142 8.35 -4.81 -4.38
N ASP A 143 7.90 -3.63 -4.74
CA ASP A 143 7.45 -3.34 -6.10
C ASP A 143 8.63 -3.35 -7.07
N MET A 144 8.35 -3.61 -8.33
CA MET A 144 9.33 -3.61 -9.41
C MET A 144 8.85 -2.70 -10.54
N ALA A 145 9.77 -2.03 -11.19
CA ALA A 145 9.45 -1.11 -12.29
C ALA A 145 8.94 -1.85 -13.55
N CYS A 146 9.30 -3.12 -13.73
CA CYS A 146 8.87 -3.91 -14.88
C CYS A 146 7.36 -4.14 -14.85
N LEU A 147 6.68 -3.78 -15.93
CA LEU A 147 5.24 -4.03 -16.08
C LEU A 147 4.93 -5.53 -15.96
N ALA A 148 3.83 -5.82 -15.29
CA ALA A 148 3.32 -7.18 -15.05
C ALA A 148 4.19 -8.09 -14.17
N SER A 149 5.32 -7.63 -13.63
CA SER A 149 6.17 -8.41 -12.72
C SER A 149 5.47 -8.84 -11.43
N GLN A 150 4.42 -8.12 -11.03
CA GLN A 150 3.59 -8.46 -9.88
C GLN A 150 2.78 -9.75 -10.09
N PHE A 151 2.42 -10.12 -11.31
CA PHE A 151 1.57 -11.29 -11.57
C PHE A 151 2.24 -12.62 -11.19
N PRO A 152 3.46 -12.96 -11.67
CA PRO A 152 4.11 -14.19 -11.24
C PRO A 152 4.39 -14.21 -9.73
N ARG A 153 4.65 -13.05 -9.13
CA ARG A 153 4.82 -12.93 -7.68
C ARG A 153 3.54 -13.26 -6.93
N LEU A 154 2.38 -12.76 -7.38
CA LEU A 154 1.08 -13.09 -6.81
C LEU A 154 0.76 -14.58 -6.91
N VAL A 155 1.10 -15.23 -8.02
CA VAL A 155 0.95 -16.68 -8.18
C VAL A 155 1.80 -17.41 -7.15
N GLY A 156 3.07 -17.01 -6.97
CA GLY A 156 3.96 -17.58 -5.96
C GLY A 156 3.45 -17.40 -4.52
N LEU A 157 2.93 -16.20 -4.18
CA LEU A 157 2.33 -15.95 -2.88
C LEU A 157 1.08 -16.80 -2.63
N ALA A 158 0.23 -16.94 -3.63
CA ALA A 158 -0.97 -17.78 -3.54
C ALA A 158 -0.60 -19.26 -3.35
N GLN A 159 0.40 -19.75 -4.08
CA GLN A 159 0.92 -21.11 -3.93
C GLN A 159 1.55 -21.31 -2.54
N ALA A 160 2.37 -20.38 -2.06
CA ALA A 160 2.94 -20.44 -0.73
C ALA A 160 1.85 -20.52 0.35
N SER A 161 0.82 -19.70 0.26
CA SER A 161 -0.33 -19.71 1.17
C SER A 161 -1.06 -21.06 1.18
N GLN A 162 -1.14 -21.73 0.02
CA GLN A 162 -1.70 -23.07 -0.08
C GLN A 162 -0.80 -24.10 0.64
N VAL A 163 0.51 -24.06 0.40
CA VAL A 163 1.48 -24.97 1.02
C VAL A 163 1.46 -24.85 2.54
N TYR A 164 1.48 -23.61 3.07
CA TYR A 164 1.43 -23.39 4.53
C TYR A 164 0.11 -23.84 5.15
N ARG A 165 -1.00 -23.71 4.44
CA ARG A 165 -2.29 -24.19 4.93
C ARG A 165 -2.36 -25.73 4.98
N ASP A 166 -1.75 -26.39 3.98
CA ASP A 166 -1.80 -27.85 3.85
C ASP A 166 -0.74 -28.54 4.74
N ASN A 167 0.26 -27.79 5.23
CA ASN A 167 1.34 -28.28 6.10
C ASN A 167 1.47 -27.37 7.34
N PRO A 168 0.46 -27.34 8.22
CA PRO A 168 0.58 -26.62 9.47
C PRO A 168 1.56 -27.34 10.39
N GLU A 169 2.64 -26.67 10.82
CA GLU A 169 3.54 -27.15 11.87
C GLU A 169 2.95 -26.85 13.25
#